data_4b11b763713d08ec03ed59e318e801df
#
_entry.id   4b11b763713d08ec03ed59e318e801df
#
_cell.length_a   1.000
_cell.length_b   1.000
_cell.length_c   1.000
_cell.angle_alpha   90.00
_cell.angle_beta   90.00
_cell.angle_gamma   90.00
#
_symmetry.space_group_name_H-M   'P 1'
#
loop_
_entity.id
_entity.type
_entity.pdbx_description
1 polymer ?
#
loop_
_entity_poly.entity_id
_entity_poly.type
_entity_poly.pdbx_seq_one_letter_code
_entity_poly.pdbx_strand_id
1 'polypeptide(L)'
;MFIEVKSLPAPFDGRLFETMQRGPNPSGYAVHGFDHRIVRRLGDERPALPRGVLSSTYPVRPLVALQDAGATMLWQERGLVDRALVATLHGAGCRVFVWTVNDPGEMERLLSLGVDGICTNFPDVGRRAVDAAAA
;
A
#
# COMPACT_ATOMS: atom_id res chain seq x y z
N MET A 1 -3.36 5.79 -9.08
CA MET A 1 -1.87 5.65 -9.12
C MET A 1 -1.34 5.69 -7.70
N PHE A 2 -0.41 4.81 -7.37
CA PHE A 2 0.27 4.79 -6.06
C PHE A 2 1.61 5.49 -6.16
N ILE A 3 1.91 6.38 -5.21
CA ILE A 3 3.15 7.16 -5.15
C ILE A 3 3.88 6.76 -3.87
N GLU A 4 5.04 6.11 -4.02
CA GLU A 4 5.93 5.86 -2.90
C GLU A 4 6.71 7.13 -2.55
N VAL A 5 6.54 7.61 -1.32
CA VAL A 5 7.26 8.77 -0.81
C VAL A 5 8.46 8.28 0.01
N LYS A 6 9.64 8.28 -0.61
CA LYS A 6 10.89 7.83 0.04
C LYS A 6 11.43 8.87 1.02
N SER A 7 11.31 10.15 0.66
CA SER A 7 11.72 11.28 1.47
C SER A 7 10.96 12.53 1.03
N LEU A 8 10.48 13.31 1.98
CA LEU A 8 9.80 14.56 1.69
C LEU A 8 9.96 15.52 2.89
N PRO A 9 10.87 16.52 2.81
CA PRO A 9 10.92 17.57 3.82
C PRO A 9 9.61 18.39 3.83
N ALA A 10 9.12 18.73 5.02
CA ALA A 10 7.81 19.36 5.19
C ALA A 10 7.54 20.60 4.32
N PRO A 11 8.52 21.50 4.04
CA PRO A 11 8.28 22.64 3.15
C PRO A 11 7.90 22.26 1.71
N PHE A 12 8.09 21.01 1.31
CA PHE A 12 7.78 20.53 -0.05
C PHE A 12 6.41 19.79 -0.15
N ASP A 13 5.68 19.65 0.93
CA ASP A 13 4.37 18.96 0.91
C ASP A 13 3.42 19.63 -0.09
N GLY A 14 3.35 20.96 -0.11
CA GLY A 14 2.55 21.72 -1.07
C GLY A 14 2.92 21.44 -2.53
N ARG A 15 4.20 21.26 -2.84
CA ARG A 15 4.65 20.93 -4.21
C ARG A 15 4.21 19.54 -4.64
N LEU A 16 4.20 18.56 -3.71
CA LEU A 16 3.66 17.24 -4.00
C LEU A 16 2.18 17.34 -4.35
N PHE A 17 1.38 18.04 -3.53
CA PHE A 17 -0.05 18.21 -3.77
C PHE A 17 -0.35 18.95 -5.08
N GLU A 18 0.39 20.03 -5.39
CA GLU A 18 0.26 20.73 -6.67
C GLU A 18 0.56 19.82 -7.86
N THR A 19 1.61 18.99 -7.75
CA THR A 19 1.97 18.04 -8.80
C THR A 19 0.87 17.00 -9.02
N MET A 20 0.31 16.46 -7.93
CA MET A 20 -0.82 15.54 -8.01
C MET A 20 -2.05 16.22 -8.63
N GLN A 21 -2.34 17.46 -8.25
CA GLN A 21 -3.48 18.21 -8.77
C GLN A 21 -3.38 18.50 -10.28
N ARG A 22 -2.17 18.66 -10.80
CA ARG A 22 -1.89 18.85 -12.24
C ARG A 22 -1.81 17.55 -13.03
N GLY A 23 -1.81 16.41 -12.35
CA GLY A 23 -1.74 15.10 -12.99
C GLY A 23 -3.03 14.74 -13.73
N PRO A 24 -2.98 13.71 -14.58
CA PRO A 24 -4.11 13.34 -15.44
C PRO A 24 -5.34 12.82 -14.69
N ASN A 25 -5.17 12.41 -13.43
CA ASN A 25 -6.26 11.94 -12.58
C ASN A 25 -6.04 12.39 -11.13
N PRO A 26 -6.31 13.66 -10.78
CA PRO A 26 -6.02 14.22 -9.46
C PRO A 26 -6.64 13.46 -8.28
N SER A 27 -7.83 12.90 -8.46
CA SER A 27 -8.53 12.11 -7.43
C SER A 27 -8.06 10.65 -7.34
N GLY A 28 -7.30 10.19 -8.31
CA GLY A 28 -6.85 8.79 -8.43
C GLY A 28 -5.46 8.52 -7.84
N TYR A 29 -4.91 9.44 -7.04
CA TYR A 29 -3.63 9.27 -6.39
C TYR A 29 -3.79 8.77 -4.96
N ALA A 30 -2.86 7.90 -4.55
CA ALA A 30 -2.66 7.48 -3.18
C ALA A 30 -1.16 7.55 -2.84
N VAL A 31 -0.82 7.85 -1.61
CA VAL A 31 0.58 7.90 -1.16
C VAL A 31 0.87 6.78 -0.16
N HIS A 32 2.10 6.30 -0.16
CA HIS A 32 2.58 5.36 0.85
C HIS A 32 4.09 5.55 1.08
N GLY A 33 4.60 5.09 2.19
CA GLY A 33 6.02 5.22 2.48
C GLY A 33 6.45 4.48 3.75
N PHE A 34 7.76 4.27 3.88
CA PHE A 34 8.38 3.69 5.07
C PHE A 34 8.46 4.66 6.24
N ASP A 35 8.59 5.96 5.97
CA ASP A 35 8.50 6.97 7.02
C ASP A 35 7.02 7.31 7.28
N HIS A 36 6.43 6.60 8.23
CA HIS A 36 5.03 6.75 8.58
C HIS A 36 4.68 8.15 9.11
N ARG A 37 5.68 8.92 9.59
CA ARG A 37 5.49 10.32 10.00
C ARG A 37 5.16 11.20 8.82
N ILE A 38 5.77 10.95 7.66
CA ILE A 38 5.45 11.66 6.40
C ILE A 38 4.02 11.30 5.99
N VAL A 39 3.67 10.01 6.00
CA VAL A 39 2.32 9.54 5.67
C VAL A 39 1.26 10.21 6.55
N ARG A 40 1.51 10.27 7.87
CA ARG A 40 0.65 10.94 8.84
C ARG A 40 0.51 12.42 8.52
N ARG A 41 1.62 13.14 8.36
CA ARG A 41 1.64 14.58 8.07
C ARG A 41 0.85 14.94 6.81
N LEU A 42 1.06 14.20 5.71
CA LEU A 42 0.31 14.39 4.47
C LEU A 42 -1.19 14.17 4.67
N GLY A 43 -1.55 13.19 5.49
CA GLY A 43 -2.95 12.92 5.84
C GLY A 43 -3.59 13.98 6.72
N ASP A 44 -2.83 14.58 7.63
CA ASP A 44 -3.32 15.68 8.47
C ASP A 44 -3.61 16.93 7.64
N GLU A 45 -2.78 17.19 6.61
CA GLU A 45 -2.99 18.31 5.67
C GLU A 45 -4.08 18.01 4.63
N ARG A 46 -4.20 16.76 4.17
CA ARG A 46 -5.19 16.30 3.20
C ARG A 46 -5.92 15.05 3.71
N PRO A 47 -6.92 15.17 4.59
CA PRO A 47 -7.60 14.02 5.20
C PRO A 47 -8.22 13.04 4.19
N ALA A 48 -8.68 13.54 3.04
CA ALA A 48 -9.27 12.71 1.98
C ALA A 48 -8.24 11.96 1.12
N LEU A 49 -6.93 12.24 1.27
CA LEU A 49 -5.88 11.57 0.51
C LEU A 49 -5.78 10.10 0.94
N PRO A 50 -6.01 9.13 0.03
CA PRO A 50 -5.79 7.73 0.32
C PRO A 50 -4.32 7.48 0.62
N ARG A 51 -4.02 6.76 1.71
CA ARG A 51 -2.65 6.57 2.16
C ARG A 51 -2.39 5.22 2.77
N GLY A 52 -1.15 4.77 2.65
CA GLY A 52 -0.68 3.49 3.14
C GLY A 52 0.66 3.58 3.84
N VAL A 53 0.94 2.59 4.64
CA VAL A 53 2.24 2.40 5.28
C VAL A 53 2.98 1.23 4.64
N LEU A 54 4.26 1.41 4.33
CA LEU A 54 5.18 0.34 3.92
C LEU A 54 5.78 -0.31 5.17
N SER A 55 5.88 -1.64 5.16
CA SER A 55 6.46 -2.42 6.26
C SER A 55 7.29 -3.59 5.74
N SER A 56 8.46 -3.76 6.35
CA SER A 56 9.34 -4.93 6.21
C SER A 56 9.44 -5.71 7.53
N THR A 57 8.47 -5.55 8.42
CA THR A 57 8.37 -6.27 9.68
C THR A 57 6.98 -6.89 9.83
N TYR A 58 6.87 -8.02 10.54
CA TYR A 58 5.57 -8.56 10.95
C TYR A 58 5.24 -7.99 12.35
N PRO A 59 4.33 -7.02 12.45
CA PRO A 59 4.08 -6.34 13.73
C PRO A 59 3.24 -7.22 14.66
N VAL A 60 3.52 -7.15 15.96
CA VAL A 60 2.72 -7.84 16.99
C VAL A 60 1.27 -7.32 17.00
N ARG A 61 1.08 -6.04 16.69
CA ARG A 61 -0.23 -5.39 16.57
C ARG A 61 -0.35 -4.73 15.19
N PRO A 62 -0.86 -5.45 14.17
CA PRO A 62 -0.84 -5.00 12.78
C PRO A 62 -1.52 -3.66 12.51
N LEU A 63 -2.56 -3.33 13.28
CA LEU A 63 -3.34 -2.10 13.05
C LEU A 63 -2.71 -0.83 13.62
N VAL A 64 -1.78 -0.92 14.57
CA VAL A 64 -1.24 0.26 15.26
C VAL A 64 -0.55 1.22 14.30
N ALA A 65 0.32 0.72 13.43
CA ALA A 65 1.02 1.57 12.47
C ALA A 65 0.06 2.29 11.49
N LEU A 66 -1.01 1.61 11.07
CA LEU A 66 -2.04 2.22 10.22
C LEU A 66 -2.82 3.29 10.98
N GLN A 67 -3.25 3.00 12.21
CA GLN A 67 -3.98 3.94 13.06
C GLN A 67 -3.15 5.19 13.35
N ASP A 68 -1.88 5.01 13.74
CA ASP A 68 -0.95 6.11 14.03
C ASP A 68 -0.69 6.98 12.79
N ALA A 69 -0.62 6.38 11.61
CA ALA A 69 -0.44 7.10 10.35
C ALA A 69 -1.78 7.61 9.75
N GLY A 70 -2.92 7.21 10.32
CA GLY A 70 -4.24 7.47 9.74
C GLY A 70 -4.40 6.83 8.35
N ALA A 71 -3.75 5.69 8.13
CA ALA A 71 -3.71 4.98 6.85
C ALA A 71 -4.71 3.82 6.82
N THR A 72 -5.14 3.44 5.62
CA THR A 72 -6.05 2.32 5.39
C THR A 72 -5.46 1.25 4.47
N MET A 73 -4.19 1.36 4.12
CA MET A 73 -3.49 0.40 3.28
C MET A 73 -2.18 -0.01 3.93
N LEU A 74 -1.97 -1.32 4.07
CA LEU A 74 -0.67 -1.88 4.41
C LEU A 74 0.02 -2.36 3.14
N TRP A 75 1.24 -1.91 2.91
CA TRP A 75 2.16 -2.42 1.89
C TRP A 75 3.21 -3.29 2.58
N GLN A 76 3.01 -4.60 2.56
CA GLN A 76 3.80 -5.55 3.34
C GLN A 76 4.83 -6.27 2.48
N GLU A 77 6.01 -6.51 3.04
CA GLU A 77 7.01 -7.39 2.42
C GLU A 77 6.43 -8.81 2.26
N ARG A 78 6.65 -9.42 1.10
CA ARG A 78 6.01 -10.67 0.63
C ARG A 78 6.20 -11.89 1.54
N GLY A 79 7.37 -12.01 2.19
CA GLY A 79 7.67 -13.11 3.11
C GLY A 79 6.97 -13.00 4.47
N LEU A 80 6.37 -11.86 4.75
CA LEU A 80 5.73 -11.52 6.02
C LEU A 80 4.21 -11.35 5.88
N VAL A 81 3.59 -12.11 4.98
CA VAL A 81 2.14 -12.10 4.75
C VAL A 81 1.57 -13.50 4.95
N ASP A 82 0.58 -13.58 5.82
CA ASP A 82 -0.20 -14.78 6.07
C ASP A 82 -1.71 -14.48 6.16
N ARG A 83 -2.51 -15.52 6.29
CA ARG A 83 -3.97 -15.41 6.38
C ARG A 83 -4.43 -14.62 7.61
N ALA A 84 -3.71 -14.72 8.72
CA ALA A 84 -4.08 -14.03 9.96
C ALA A 84 -3.90 -12.51 9.81
N LEU A 85 -2.82 -12.07 9.17
CA LEU A 85 -2.57 -10.66 8.87
C LEU A 85 -3.67 -10.10 7.95
N VAL A 86 -3.94 -10.78 6.83
CA VAL A 86 -4.97 -10.36 5.86
C VAL A 86 -6.34 -10.26 6.53
N ALA A 87 -6.75 -11.30 7.27
CA ALA A 87 -8.04 -11.31 7.97
C ALA A 87 -8.16 -10.17 9.00
N THR A 88 -7.09 -9.91 9.77
CA THR A 88 -7.07 -8.83 10.76
C THR A 88 -7.26 -7.46 10.10
N LEU A 89 -6.58 -7.22 8.99
CA LEU A 89 -6.66 -5.93 8.28
C LEU A 89 -8.00 -5.75 7.58
N HIS A 90 -8.50 -6.78 6.90
CA HIS A 90 -9.82 -6.75 6.28
C HIS A 90 -10.94 -6.55 7.32
N GLY A 91 -10.83 -7.20 8.48
CA GLY A 91 -11.78 -7.01 9.59
C GLY A 91 -11.85 -5.57 10.11
N ALA A 92 -10.79 -4.79 9.90
CA ALA A 92 -10.72 -3.36 10.23
C ALA A 92 -11.01 -2.44 9.03
N GLY A 93 -11.43 -2.98 7.88
CA GLY A 93 -11.68 -2.21 6.66
C GLY A 93 -10.42 -1.70 5.97
N CYS A 94 -9.25 -2.27 6.28
CA CYS A 94 -7.97 -1.95 5.67
C CYS A 94 -7.64 -2.93 4.54
N ARG A 95 -6.81 -2.48 3.58
CA ARG A 95 -6.36 -3.28 2.45
C ARG A 95 -4.90 -3.68 2.60
N VAL A 96 -4.55 -4.83 2.01
CA VAL A 96 -3.19 -5.39 2.02
C VAL A 96 -2.64 -5.47 0.61
N PHE A 97 -1.55 -4.77 0.38
CA PHE A 97 -0.75 -4.84 -0.83
C PHE A 97 0.60 -5.47 -0.52
N VAL A 98 1.16 -6.22 -1.45
CA VAL A 98 2.39 -6.98 -1.21
C VAL A 98 3.46 -6.61 -2.22
N TRP A 99 4.70 -6.47 -1.78
CA TRP A 99 5.85 -6.06 -2.59
C TRP A 99 7.10 -6.87 -2.23
N THR A 100 8.08 -7.06 -3.10
CA THR A 100 7.96 -7.09 -4.54
C THR A 100 7.85 -8.54 -4.94
N VAL A 101 6.81 -8.92 -5.66
CA VAL A 101 6.49 -10.31 -6.00
C VAL A 101 6.73 -10.52 -7.48
N ASN A 102 7.75 -11.33 -7.81
CA ASN A 102 8.14 -11.59 -9.21
C ASN A 102 7.95 -13.04 -9.64
N ASP A 103 7.87 -13.96 -8.68
CA ASP A 103 7.63 -15.38 -8.95
C ASP A 103 6.13 -15.68 -9.13
N PRO A 104 5.72 -16.36 -10.22
CA PRO A 104 4.31 -16.65 -10.47
C PRO A 104 3.64 -17.50 -9.38
N GLY A 105 4.35 -18.52 -8.86
CA GLY A 105 3.80 -19.37 -7.80
C GLY A 105 3.61 -18.59 -6.48
N GLU A 106 4.49 -17.64 -6.20
CA GLU A 106 4.32 -16.75 -5.06
C GLU A 106 3.15 -15.77 -5.27
N MET A 107 2.94 -15.28 -6.50
CA MET A 107 1.77 -14.48 -6.84
C MET A 107 0.47 -15.25 -6.56
N GLU A 108 0.37 -16.48 -7.05
CA GLU A 108 -0.79 -17.36 -6.83
C GLU A 108 -1.03 -17.60 -5.33
N ARG A 109 0.03 -17.92 -4.58
CA ARG A 109 -0.05 -18.12 -3.14
C ARG A 109 -0.60 -16.88 -2.42
N LEU A 110 -0.07 -15.71 -2.71
CA LEU A 110 -0.47 -14.46 -2.06
C LEU A 110 -1.91 -14.07 -2.43
N LEU A 111 -2.29 -14.20 -3.70
CA LEU A 111 -3.67 -13.98 -4.14
C LEU A 111 -4.64 -14.93 -3.45
N SER A 112 -4.25 -16.20 -3.23
CA SER A 112 -5.08 -17.17 -2.49
C SER A 112 -5.26 -16.83 -1.00
N LEU A 113 -4.37 -16.02 -0.43
CA LEU A 113 -4.54 -15.46 0.92
C LEU A 113 -5.55 -14.31 0.97
N GLY A 114 -5.92 -13.75 -0.18
CA GLY A 114 -6.88 -12.66 -0.30
C GLY A 114 -6.26 -11.27 -0.24
N VAL A 115 -4.98 -11.10 -0.61
CA VAL A 115 -4.38 -9.77 -0.70
C VAL A 115 -5.06 -8.92 -1.77
N ASP A 116 -5.14 -7.61 -1.56
CA ASP A 116 -5.84 -6.67 -2.44
C ASP A 116 -5.02 -6.26 -3.66
N GLY A 117 -3.72 -6.54 -3.65
CA GLY A 117 -2.86 -6.29 -4.79
C GLY A 117 -1.42 -6.73 -4.57
N ILE A 118 -0.71 -6.88 -5.68
CA ILE A 118 0.71 -7.20 -5.71
C ILE A 118 1.49 -6.15 -6.49
N CYS A 119 2.67 -5.79 -6.00
CA CYS A 119 3.64 -4.97 -6.71
C CYS A 119 4.70 -5.89 -7.32
N THR A 120 4.89 -5.79 -8.63
CA THR A 120 5.79 -6.66 -9.39
C THR A 120 6.58 -5.88 -10.45
N ASN A 121 7.75 -6.37 -10.80
CA ASN A 121 8.53 -5.89 -11.93
C ASN A 121 8.04 -6.48 -13.29
N PHE A 122 7.12 -7.46 -13.24
CA PHE A 122 6.59 -8.16 -14.41
C PHE A 122 5.06 -8.01 -14.48
N PRO A 123 4.54 -6.82 -14.85
CA PRO A 123 3.11 -6.51 -14.78
C PRO A 123 2.23 -7.42 -15.65
N ASP A 124 2.76 -7.91 -16.76
CA ASP A 124 2.07 -8.87 -17.63
C ASP A 124 1.89 -10.24 -16.94
N VAL A 125 2.90 -10.70 -16.20
CA VAL A 125 2.82 -11.93 -15.40
C VAL A 125 1.82 -11.74 -14.26
N GLY A 126 1.95 -10.62 -13.53
CA GLY A 126 1.04 -10.27 -12.44
C GLY A 126 -0.41 -10.16 -12.92
N ARG A 127 -0.66 -9.59 -14.09
CA ARG A 127 -2.01 -9.50 -14.66
C ARG A 127 -2.60 -10.88 -14.93
N ARG A 128 -1.84 -11.79 -15.54
CA ARG A 128 -2.29 -13.17 -15.78
C ARG A 128 -2.63 -13.91 -14.47
N ALA A 129 -1.80 -13.73 -13.42
CA ALA A 129 -2.05 -14.36 -12.12
C ALA A 129 -3.35 -13.84 -11.49
N VAL A 130 -3.60 -12.53 -11.55
CA VAL A 130 -4.85 -11.92 -11.04
C VAL A 130 -6.06 -12.42 -11.82
N ASP A 131 -5.99 -12.46 -13.15
CA ASP A 131 -7.10 -12.93 -13.99
C ASP A 131 -7.42 -14.41 -13.73
N ALA A 132 -6.40 -15.24 -13.52
CA ALA A 132 -6.58 -16.65 -13.16
C ALA A 132 -7.21 -16.83 -11.76
N ALA A 133 -6.84 -15.99 -10.80
CA ALA A 133 -7.40 -16.04 -9.45
C ALA A 133 -8.86 -15.56 -9.37
N ALA A 134 -9.30 -14.74 -10.34
CA ALA A 134 -10.65 -14.20 -10.43
C ALA A 134 -11.61 -15.10 -11.23
N ALA A 135 -11.08 -16.08 -11.95
CA ALA A 135 -11.85 -17.02 -12.75
C ALA A 135 -12.44 -18.17 -11.91
#